data_bf45653ea3e92321338ba35a98210018
#
_entry.id   bf45653ea3e92321338ba35a98210018
#
_cell.length_a   1.000
_cell.length_b   1.000
_cell.length_c   1.000
_cell.angle_alpha   90.00
_cell.angle_beta   90.00
_cell.angle_gamma   90.00
#
_symmetry.space_group_name_H-M   'P 1'
#
loop_
_entity.id
_entity.type
_entity.pdbx_description
1 polymer ?
#
loop_
_entity_poly.entity_id
_entity_poly.type
_entity_poly.pdbx_seq_one_letter_code
_entity_poly.pdbx_strand_id
1 'polypeptide(L)'
;MGGAGGGEARDIGGRKDDGGGKVTGKVTVWSWDVAAKAMKRLARTFEERHPGTTVDVVDIGYDNAYDKITVGLRGGSGLADVLTVEGSHMPRYMGNFPSGFYDLTSLGGRYGGDFDRAAWRTVTGKDSAVLALPWDIGPCALYYRTDHFRAAGVDPNSLLTWDDYVAAGVRIKKATGRKLLIMDSTDAGILPMLLQQQGQSYFRNGRVAVDTPEAVKALTLMKTLHDKGLVDYEKGWDGLVTGTKEGKATTTPTAAWWTGTLTDEMPELKGKFKVVPLPGFTADGIRTSNIGGSTLCVPAQSKNPRLAWAFIEFLLAGKANQVSMLKREGLFPAYLPALDDPYLSTKQEYFGGQAALDVFARLARNIPPVENNKDDAKATDIMVSAVTGVMLRGKDPRAALDSAARQLAAATGRERVK
;
A
#
# COMPACT_ATOMS: atom_id res chain seq x y z
N MET A 1 23.82 26.64 18.80
CA MET A 1 22.60 26.56 19.61
C MET A 1 21.47 27.12 18.78
N GLY A 2 20.63 26.26 18.19
CA GLY A 2 19.44 26.63 17.47
C GLY A 2 18.38 25.60 17.85
N GLY A 3 17.49 25.97 18.78
CA GLY A 3 16.43 25.13 19.28
C GLY A 3 15.47 24.79 18.16
N ALA A 4 15.31 23.50 17.86
CA ALA A 4 14.22 23.00 17.10
C ALA A 4 12.94 23.17 17.93
N GLY A 5 12.20 24.26 17.67
CA GLY A 5 10.89 24.50 18.23
C GLY A 5 9.96 23.35 17.77
N GLY A 6 9.51 22.52 18.71
CA GLY A 6 8.43 21.58 18.52
C GLY A 6 7.11 22.34 18.39
N GLY A 7 6.87 22.93 17.21
CA GLY A 7 5.60 23.57 16.91
C GLY A 7 4.57 22.50 16.52
N GLU A 8 3.36 22.65 17.03
CA GLU A 8 2.20 21.87 16.60
C GLU A 8 1.85 22.19 15.13
N ALA A 9 1.18 21.23 14.44
CA ALA A 9 0.67 21.43 13.10
C ALA A 9 -0.32 22.62 13.07
N ARG A 10 -0.25 23.44 12.03
CA ARG A 10 -1.16 24.60 11.88
C ARG A 10 -2.53 24.10 11.43
N ASP A 11 -3.58 24.49 12.13
CA ASP A 11 -4.96 24.22 11.67
C ASP A 11 -5.23 24.92 10.32
N ILE A 12 -5.68 24.15 9.35
CA ILE A 12 -6.06 24.64 8.03
C ILE A 12 -7.31 25.55 8.08
N GLY A 13 -8.16 25.39 9.10
CA GLY A 13 -9.35 26.18 9.38
C GLY A 13 -9.12 27.52 10.10
N GLY A 14 -7.93 27.76 10.59
CA GLY A 14 -7.58 28.78 11.60
C GLY A 14 -7.69 30.28 11.25
N ARG A 15 -8.47 30.69 10.25
CA ARG A 15 -8.97 32.05 10.13
C ARG A 15 -10.50 32.01 10.09
N LYS A 16 -11.12 32.63 11.11
CA LYS A 16 -12.58 32.67 11.32
C LYS A 16 -13.38 33.44 10.24
N ASP A 17 -12.77 33.96 9.18
CA ASP A 17 -13.38 34.91 8.28
C ASP A 17 -13.58 34.49 6.83
N ASP A 18 -13.43 33.21 6.48
CA ASP A 18 -13.74 32.79 5.11
C ASP A 18 -14.94 31.83 5.10
N GLY A 19 -16.10 32.36 5.39
CA GLY A 19 -17.39 31.71 5.11
C GLY A 19 -17.46 31.31 3.64
N GLY A 20 -17.50 30.00 3.33
CA GLY A 20 -17.87 29.45 2.03
C GLY A 20 -17.24 30.08 0.77
N GLY A 21 -16.08 30.71 0.88
CA GLY A 21 -15.45 31.50 -0.17
C GLY A 21 -15.01 30.62 -1.33
N LYS A 22 -15.28 31.09 -2.54
CA LYS A 22 -14.89 30.46 -3.81
C LYS A 22 -13.37 30.26 -3.80
N VAL A 23 -12.91 28.99 -3.83
CA VAL A 23 -11.46 28.69 -3.93
C VAL A 23 -10.96 29.09 -5.32
N THR A 24 -9.78 29.72 -5.38
CA THR A 24 -9.13 30.14 -6.63
C THR A 24 -7.61 30.00 -6.52
N GLY A 25 -6.93 30.03 -7.64
CA GLY A 25 -5.47 29.98 -7.70
C GLY A 25 -4.94 28.67 -8.23
N LYS A 26 -3.68 28.39 -7.96
CA LYS A 26 -2.98 27.19 -8.46
C LYS A 26 -2.44 26.36 -7.30
N VAL A 27 -2.55 25.04 -7.44
CA VAL A 27 -1.88 24.04 -6.58
C VAL A 27 -1.14 23.03 -7.43
N THR A 28 -0.02 22.54 -6.90
CA THR A 28 0.75 21.44 -7.48
C THR A 28 0.54 20.19 -6.61
N VAL A 29 0.40 19.04 -7.25
CA VAL A 29 0.19 17.76 -6.59
C VAL A 29 1.29 16.80 -7.01
N TRP A 30 1.94 16.14 -6.05
CA TRP A 30 2.88 15.05 -6.32
C TRP A 30 2.24 13.69 -6.09
N SER A 31 2.34 12.84 -7.08
CA SER A 31 1.88 11.45 -7.03
C SER A 31 2.71 10.58 -7.97
N TRP A 32 2.26 9.35 -8.22
CA TRP A 32 2.94 8.39 -9.07
C TRP A 32 1.93 7.48 -9.80
N ASP A 33 2.34 6.93 -10.93
CA ASP A 33 1.67 5.88 -11.71
C ASP A 33 0.16 6.10 -11.92
N VAL A 34 -0.63 5.04 -11.71
CA VAL A 34 -2.09 5.05 -11.86
C VAL A 34 -2.77 6.08 -10.96
N ALA A 35 -2.17 6.37 -9.79
CA ALA A 35 -2.67 7.40 -8.88
C ALA A 35 -2.52 8.81 -9.48
N ALA A 36 -1.38 9.14 -10.07
CA ALA A 36 -1.18 10.40 -10.79
C ALA A 36 -2.12 10.52 -12.00
N LYS A 37 -2.33 9.41 -12.74
CA LYS A 37 -3.27 9.33 -13.87
C LYS A 37 -4.70 9.64 -13.44
N ALA A 38 -5.17 9.04 -12.34
CA ALA A 38 -6.48 9.28 -11.76
C ALA A 38 -6.67 10.75 -11.38
N MET A 39 -5.69 11.35 -10.70
CA MET A 39 -5.74 12.74 -10.28
C MET A 39 -5.71 13.71 -11.46
N LYS A 40 -4.87 13.49 -12.47
CA LYS A 40 -4.84 14.32 -13.71
C LYS A 40 -6.21 14.35 -14.39
N ARG A 41 -6.88 13.21 -14.44
CA ARG A 41 -8.23 13.12 -15.01
C ARG A 41 -9.26 13.89 -14.20
N LEU A 42 -9.26 13.71 -12.87
CA LEU A 42 -10.22 14.35 -11.97
C LEU A 42 -9.92 15.83 -11.72
N ALA A 43 -8.67 16.28 -11.88
CA ALA A 43 -8.30 17.68 -11.82
C ALA A 43 -9.08 18.52 -12.83
N ARG A 44 -9.25 18.03 -14.06
CA ARG A 44 -10.06 18.72 -15.08
C ARG A 44 -11.51 18.89 -14.64
N THR A 45 -12.12 17.84 -14.08
CA THR A 45 -13.50 17.91 -13.56
C THR A 45 -13.61 18.86 -12.36
N PHE A 46 -12.56 18.93 -11.53
CA PHE A 46 -12.49 19.87 -10.40
C PHE A 46 -12.43 21.32 -10.90
N GLU A 47 -11.55 21.61 -11.85
CA GLU A 47 -11.38 22.94 -12.46
C GLU A 47 -12.66 23.45 -13.15
N GLU A 48 -13.39 22.56 -13.85
CA GLU A 48 -14.70 22.86 -14.44
C GLU A 48 -15.73 23.28 -13.38
N ARG A 49 -15.70 22.64 -12.20
CA ARG A 49 -16.61 22.96 -11.08
C ARG A 49 -16.17 24.14 -10.25
N HIS A 50 -14.88 24.49 -10.31
CA HIS A 50 -14.25 25.56 -9.55
C HIS A 50 -13.51 26.53 -10.49
N PRO A 51 -14.24 27.35 -11.29
CA PRO A 51 -13.62 28.29 -12.22
C PRO A 51 -12.63 29.24 -11.50
N GLY A 52 -11.46 29.42 -12.10
CA GLY A 52 -10.37 30.21 -11.53
C GLY A 52 -9.37 29.37 -10.69
N THR A 53 -9.52 28.04 -10.70
CA THR A 53 -8.53 27.12 -10.11
C THR A 53 -7.71 26.44 -11.19
N THR A 54 -6.49 26.04 -10.83
CA THR A 54 -5.61 25.18 -11.63
C THR A 54 -4.96 24.14 -10.72
N VAL A 55 -5.04 22.88 -11.12
CA VAL A 55 -4.42 21.74 -10.38
C VAL A 55 -3.41 21.07 -11.30
N ASP A 56 -2.14 21.23 -10.97
CA ASP A 56 -1.01 20.69 -11.73
C ASP A 56 -0.51 19.40 -11.08
N VAL A 57 -0.89 18.26 -11.63
CA VAL A 57 -0.51 16.94 -11.12
C VAL A 57 0.77 16.47 -11.79
N VAL A 58 1.82 16.32 -10.99
CA VAL A 58 3.14 15.84 -11.44
C VAL A 58 3.33 14.40 -10.97
N ASP A 59 3.59 13.53 -11.93
CA ASP A 59 4.08 12.18 -11.66
C ASP A 59 5.57 12.26 -11.35
N ILE A 60 5.95 11.93 -10.11
CA ILE A 60 7.35 12.01 -9.63
C ILE A 60 8.03 10.64 -9.59
N GLY A 61 7.33 9.58 -10.01
CA GLY A 61 7.77 8.19 -9.92
C GLY A 61 7.84 7.66 -8.49
N TYR A 62 7.36 6.44 -8.27
CA TYR A 62 7.28 5.83 -6.94
C TYR A 62 8.66 5.71 -6.28
N ASP A 63 9.65 5.19 -7.00
CA ASP A 63 10.99 4.89 -6.46
C ASP A 63 11.74 6.12 -5.91
N ASN A 64 11.40 7.33 -6.39
CA ASN A 64 12.04 8.58 -5.96
C ASN A 64 11.17 9.43 -5.02
N ALA A 65 9.91 9.04 -4.81
CA ALA A 65 8.93 9.88 -4.11
C ALA A 65 9.35 10.21 -2.68
N TYR A 66 9.74 9.19 -1.92
CA TYR A 66 10.03 9.35 -0.49
C TYR A 66 11.32 10.11 -0.20
N ASP A 67 12.34 10.01 -1.07
CA ASP A 67 13.55 10.81 -0.97
C ASP A 67 13.24 12.28 -1.19
N LYS A 68 12.48 12.61 -2.24
CA LYS A 68 12.06 13.99 -2.54
C LYS A 68 11.21 14.58 -1.40
N ILE A 69 10.23 13.83 -0.88
CA ILE A 69 9.39 14.27 0.24
C ILE A 69 10.23 14.50 1.50
N THR A 70 11.12 13.55 1.83
CA THR A 70 11.98 13.67 3.02
C THR A 70 12.91 14.87 2.95
N VAL A 71 13.53 15.10 1.78
CA VAL A 71 14.39 16.29 1.55
C VAL A 71 13.60 17.58 1.69
N GLY A 72 12.41 17.67 1.08
CA GLY A 72 11.55 18.84 1.15
C GLY A 72 11.02 19.12 2.56
N LEU A 73 10.69 18.08 3.34
CA LEU A 73 10.28 18.23 4.75
C LEU A 73 11.44 18.73 5.63
N ARG A 74 12.65 18.20 5.42
CA ARG A 74 13.87 18.66 6.15
C ARG A 74 14.25 20.08 5.78
N GLY A 75 14.18 20.41 4.49
CA GLY A 75 14.55 21.74 3.98
C GLY A 75 13.49 22.83 4.22
N GLY A 76 12.28 22.47 4.61
CA GLY A 76 11.16 23.40 4.81
C GLY A 76 10.69 24.09 3.52
N SER A 77 11.11 23.59 2.34
CA SER A 77 10.76 24.15 1.03
C SER A 77 10.84 23.11 -0.07
N GLY A 78 10.23 23.41 -1.22
CA GLY A 78 10.36 22.59 -2.45
C GLY A 78 9.35 21.44 -2.57
N LEU A 79 8.36 21.33 -1.67
CA LEU A 79 7.27 20.37 -1.80
C LEU A 79 6.13 20.95 -2.63
N ALA A 80 5.34 20.05 -3.23
CA ALA A 80 4.05 20.37 -3.82
C ALA A 80 3.03 20.77 -2.74
N ASP A 81 1.89 21.35 -3.16
CA ASP A 81 0.81 21.75 -2.24
C ASP A 81 0.02 20.54 -1.70
N VAL A 82 -0.03 19.46 -2.48
CA VAL A 82 -0.63 18.18 -2.08
C VAL A 82 0.38 17.08 -2.33
N LEU A 83 0.54 16.19 -1.36
CA LEU A 83 1.39 15.01 -1.50
C LEU A 83 0.57 13.74 -1.36
N THR A 84 0.83 12.80 -2.25
CA THR A 84 0.49 11.39 -2.02
C THR A 84 1.56 10.79 -1.10
N VAL A 85 1.11 10.14 -0.04
CA VAL A 85 1.97 9.41 0.92
C VAL A 85 1.28 8.10 1.29
N GLU A 86 1.99 6.99 1.24
CA GLU A 86 1.43 5.73 1.73
C GLU A 86 1.16 5.79 3.23
N GLY A 87 0.07 5.14 3.65
CA GLY A 87 -0.34 5.10 5.05
C GLY A 87 0.73 4.52 5.98
N SER A 88 1.57 3.61 5.50
CA SER A 88 2.71 3.07 6.23
C SER A 88 3.81 4.10 6.55
N HIS A 89 3.95 5.13 5.72
CA HIS A 89 4.95 6.20 5.87
C HIS A 89 4.45 7.39 6.70
N MET A 90 3.13 7.63 6.75
CA MET A 90 2.56 8.77 7.49
C MET A 90 2.97 8.82 8.96
N PRO A 91 2.93 7.73 9.76
CA PRO A 91 3.36 7.77 11.17
C PRO A 91 4.80 8.24 11.37
N ARG A 92 5.71 7.86 10.44
CA ARG A 92 7.11 8.32 10.43
C ARG A 92 7.19 9.82 10.18
N TYR A 93 6.48 10.33 9.18
CA TYR A 93 6.51 11.73 8.83
C TYR A 93 5.87 12.60 9.92
N MET A 94 4.73 12.18 10.47
CA MET A 94 4.08 12.85 11.60
C MET A 94 4.99 12.89 12.84
N GLY A 95 5.70 11.79 13.12
CA GLY A 95 6.59 11.71 14.27
C GLY A 95 7.89 12.51 14.14
N ASN A 96 8.46 12.57 12.92
CA ASN A 96 9.73 13.26 12.68
C ASN A 96 9.57 14.73 12.27
N PHE A 97 8.41 15.11 11.74
CA PHE A 97 8.07 16.44 11.26
C PHE A 97 6.69 16.87 11.77
N PRO A 98 6.51 17.04 13.10
CA PRO A 98 5.20 17.31 13.70
C PRO A 98 4.53 18.59 13.18
N SER A 99 5.30 19.57 12.73
CA SER A 99 4.82 20.80 12.09
C SER A 99 4.94 20.79 10.56
N GLY A 100 5.24 19.65 9.96
CA GLY A 100 5.48 19.51 8.50
C GLY A 100 4.23 19.53 7.63
N PHE A 101 3.05 19.37 8.24
CA PHE A 101 1.76 19.28 7.56
C PHE A 101 0.75 20.21 8.21
N TYR A 102 -0.28 20.58 7.46
CA TYR A 102 -1.45 21.24 8.04
C TYR A 102 -2.30 20.23 8.82
N ASP A 103 -2.85 20.70 9.94
CA ASP A 103 -3.89 20.00 10.67
C ASP A 103 -5.22 20.17 9.94
N LEU A 104 -5.79 19.06 9.49
CA LEU A 104 -7.02 18.98 8.73
C LEU A 104 -8.25 18.70 9.62
N THR A 105 -8.09 18.62 10.94
CA THR A 105 -9.13 18.16 11.89
C THR A 105 -10.41 18.97 11.76
N SER A 106 -10.29 20.29 11.66
CA SER A 106 -11.44 21.19 11.58
C SER A 106 -12.32 20.97 10.33
N LEU A 107 -11.73 20.48 9.25
CA LEU A 107 -12.40 20.24 7.95
C LEU A 107 -12.61 18.74 7.68
N GLY A 108 -11.61 17.92 7.95
CA GLY A 108 -11.56 16.50 7.62
C GLY A 108 -12.03 15.56 8.73
N GLY A 109 -11.97 16.00 9.99
CA GLY A 109 -12.32 15.14 11.14
C GLY A 109 -13.74 14.55 11.09
N ARG A 110 -14.67 15.26 10.44
CA ARG A 110 -16.05 14.81 10.26
C ARG A 110 -16.19 13.52 9.44
N TYR A 111 -15.17 13.16 8.65
CA TYR A 111 -15.19 11.97 7.80
C TYR A 111 -14.64 10.70 8.48
N GLY A 112 -14.21 10.77 9.75
CA GLY A 112 -13.56 9.65 10.43
C GLY A 112 -14.37 8.35 10.49
N GLY A 113 -15.72 8.46 10.50
CA GLY A 113 -16.61 7.30 10.43
C GLY A 113 -16.83 6.74 9.02
N ASP A 114 -16.47 7.48 7.98
CA ASP A 114 -16.71 7.13 6.58
C ASP A 114 -15.51 6.42 5.94
N PHE A 115 -14.36 6.36 6.63
CA PHE A 115 -13.16 5.71 6.11
C PHE A 115 -12.84 4.41 6.85
N ASP A 116 -12.11 3.53 6.16
CA ASP A 116 -11.56 2.33 6.78
C ASP A 116 -10.80 2.68 8.06
N ARG A 117 -11.10 1.95 9.13
CA ARG A 117 -10.57 2.26 10.48
C ARG A 117 -9.05 2.15 10.57
N ALA A 118 -8.45 1.18 9.85
CA ALA A 118 -7.01 0.98 9.88
C ALA A 118 -6.31 2.10 9.10
N ALA A 119 -6.82 2.44 7.92
CA ALA A 119 -6.35 3.57 7.12
C ALA A 119 -6.49 4.91 7.87
N TRP A 120 -7.62 5.14 8.56
CA TRP A 120 -7.83 6.35 9.36
C TRP A 120 -6.81 6.50 10.50
N ARG A 121 -6.43 5.40 11.13
CA ARG A 121 -5.40 5.43 12.20
C ARG A 121 -4.03 5.89 11.69
N THR A 122 -3.68 5.60 10.45
CA THR A 122 -2.38 5.97 9.88
C THR A 122 -2.25 7.47 9.65
N VAL A 123 -3.37 8.19 9.52
CA VAL A 123 -3.41 9.64 9.26
C VAL A 123 -3.74 10.48 10.50
N THR A 124 -4.04 9.81 11.62
CA THR A 124 -4.37 10.47 12.88
C THR A 124 -3.13 10.52 13.78
N GLY A 125 -2.68 11.72 14.09
CA GLY A 125 -1.54 11.98 14.97
C GLY A 125 -1.89 11.92 16.45
N LYS A 126 -0.97 12.39 17.28
CA LYS A 126 -1.22 12.61 18.70
C LYS A 126 -2.36 13.62 18.87
N ASP A 127 -3.09 13.50 19.97
CA ASP A 127 -4.22 14.38 20.29
C ASP A 127 -5.35 14.35 19.25
N SER A 128 -5.43 13.27 18.48
CA SER A 128 -6.47 13.05 17.45
C SER A 128 -6.43 14.03 16.28
N ALA A 129 -5.32 14.74 16.07
CA ALA A 129 -5.13 15.60 14.92
C ALA A 129 -5.13 14.79 13.62
N VAL A 130 -5.94 15.16 12.65
CA VAL A 130 -6.04 14.55 11.32
C VAL A 130 -5.09 15.26 10.38
N LEU A 131 -4.03 14.62 9.91
CA LEU A 131 -2.97 15.24 9.09
C LEU A 131 -3.01 14.85 7.61
N ALA A 132 -3.89 13.91 7.25
CA ALA A 132 -4.15 13.50 5.87
C ALA A 132 -5.56 12.92 5.76
N LEU A 133 -6.04 12.71 4.53
CA LEU A 133 -7.22 11.90 4.26
C LEU A 133 -6.79 10.57 3.64
N PRO A 134 -7.31 9.41 4.11
CA PRO A 134 -7.05 8.13 3.45
C PRO A 134 -7.65 8.14 2.04
N TRP A 135 -6.96 7.51 1.10
CA TRP A 135 -7.41 7.41 -0.29
C TRP A 135 -7.88 6.01 -0.63
N ASP A 136 -6.94 5.09 -0.65
CA ASP A 136 -7.17 3.69 -1.00
C ASP A 136 -6.64 2.75 0.08
N ILE A 137 -7.08 1.50 -0.01
CA ILE A 137 -6.56 0.38 0.77
C ILE A 137 -6.12 -0.73 -0.18
N GLY A 138 -5.24 -1.59 0.29
CA GLY A 138 -4.69 -2.67 -0.51
C GLY A 138 -5.08 -4.06 0.00
N PRO A 139 -6.38 -4.45 0.00
CA PRO A 139 -6.74 -5.83 0.35
C PRO A 139 -6.02 -6.80 -0.59
N CYS A 140 -5.34 -7.81 -0.02
CA CYS A 140 -4.53 -8.75 -0.76
C CYS A 140 -5.27 -10.01 -1.15
N ALA A 141 -4.99 -10.48 -2.37
CA ALA A 141 -5.43 -11.76 -2.89
C ALA A 141 -4.34 -12.37 -3.78
N LEU A 142 -4.57 -13.55 -4.29
CA LEU A 142 -3.69 -14.23 -5.22
C LEU A 142 -4.20 -14.06 -6.66
N TYR A 143 -3.52 -13.23 -7.45
CA TYR A 143 -3.69 -13.24 -8.90
C TYR A 143 -2.99 -14.45 -9.51
N TYR A 144 -3.60 -15.12 -10.45
CA TYR A 144 -3.00 -16.29 -11.08
C TYR A 144 -3.27 -16.35 -12.58
N ARG A 145 -2.33 -16.93 -13.33
CA ARG A 145 -2.45 -17.22 -14.77
C ARG A 145 -3.26 -18.49 -14.99
N THR A 146 -4.45 -18.32 -15.54
CA THR A 146 -5.39 -19.43 -15.79
C THR A 146 -4.85 -20.47 -16.76
N ASP A 147 -4.09 -20.04 -17.76
CA ASP A 147 -3.44 -20.91 -18.74
C ASP A 147 -2.32 -21.77 -18.11
N HIS A 148 -1.51 -21.21 -17.22
CA HIS A 148 -0.45 -21.97 -16.54
C HIS A 148 -1.04 -22.99 -15.55
N PHE A 149 -2.08 -22.62 -14.80
CA PHE A 149 -2.77 -23.51 -13.88
C PHE A 149 -3.42 -24.68 -14.62
N ARG A 150 -4.08 -24.39 -15.76
CA ARG A 150 -4.70 -25.42 -16.62
C ARG A 150 -3.65 -26.38 -17.16
N ALA A 151 -2.53 -25.87 -17.67
CA ALA A 151 -1.45 -26.70 -18.19
C ALA A 151 -0.87 -27.65 -17.14
N ALA A 152 -0.86 -27.25 -15.87
CA ALA A 152 -0.38 -28.07 -14.77
C ALA A 152 -1.47 -28.95 -14.11
N GLY A 153 -2.73 -28.82 -14.52
CA GLY A 153 -3.85 -29.51 -13.89
C GLY A 153 -4.06 -29.14 -12.44
N VAL A 154 -3.79 -27.86 -12.08
CA VAL A 154 -3.95 -27.35 -10.72
C VAL A 154 -5.27 -26.58 -10.61
N ASP A 155 -6.12 -26.96 -9.64
CA ASP A 155 -7.30 -26.19 -9.28
C ASP A 155 -6.87 -25.02 -8.36
N PRO A 156 -7.09 -23.75 -8.74
CA PRO A 156 -6.75 -22.61 -7.90
C PRO A 156 -7.55 -22.57 -6.58
N ASN A 157 -8.73 -23.17 -6.53
CA ASN A 157 -9.55 -23.24 -5.30
C ASN A 157 -9.00 -24.24 -4.28
N SER A 158 -8.10 -25.15 -4.68
CA SER A 158 -7.44 -26.07 -3.76
C SER A 158 -6.30 -25.44 -2.95
N LEU A 159 -5.91 -24.19 -3.25
CA LEU A 159 -4.87 -23.45 -2.55
C LEU A 159 -5.39 -22.90 -1.22
N LEU A 160 -5.67 -23.76 -0.26
CA LEU A 160 -6.19 -23.36 1.05
C LEU A 160 -5.06 -22.88 1.97
N THR A 161 -3.90 -23.52 1.88
CA THR A 161 -2.72 -23.23 2.71
C THR A 161 -1.51 -22.84 1.87
N TRP A 162 -0.53 -22.20 2.52
CA TRP A 162 0.77 -21.94 1.88
C TRP A 162 1.53 -23.22 1.51
N ASP A 163 1.28 -24.33 2.21
CA ASP A 163 1.85 -25.63 1.83
C ASP A 163 1.21 -26.12 0.51
N ASP A 164 -0.10 -25.97 0.33
CA ASP A 164 -0.78 -26.26 -0.94
C ASP A 164 -0.23 -25.40 -2.08
N TYR A 165 0.04 -24.12 -1.80
CA TYR A 165 0.64 -23.20 -2.77
C TYR A 165 2.04 -23.61 -3.19
N VAL A 166 2.88 -24.05 -2.25
CA VAL A 166 4.22 -24.59 -2.56
C VAL A 166 4.11 -25.85 -3.39
N ALA A 167 3.22 -26.78 -3.02
CA ALA A 167 3.00 -28.03 -3.76
C ALA A 167 2.50 -27.76 -5.19
N ALA A 168 1.56 -26.83 -5.36
CA ALA A 168 1.08 -26.38 -6.66
C ALA A 168 2.22 -25.78 -7.50
N GLY A 169 3.08 -24.96 -6.88
CA GLY A 169 4.24 -24.35 -7.54
C GLY A 169 5.21 -25.38 -8.11
N VAL A 170 5.49 -26.45 -7.37
CA VAL A 170 6.33 -27.57 -7.85
C VAL A 170 5.69 -28.23 -9.08
N ARG A 171 4.37 -28.47 -9.05
CA ARG A 171 3.63 -29.07 -10.19
C ARG A 171 3.66 -28.14 -11.40
N ILE A 172 3.39 -26.85 -11.21
CA ILE A 172 3.39 -25.84 -12.28
C ILE A 172 4.77 -25.75 -12.92
N LYS A 173 5.82 -25.64 -12.10
CA LYS A 173 7.20 -25.61 -12.59
C LYS A 173 7.56 -26.85 -13.41
N LYS A 174 7.17 -28.03 -12.93
CA LYS A 174 7.39 -29.29 -13.66
C LYS A 174 6.66 -29.33 -15.01
N ALA A 175 5.42 -28.85 -15.06
CA ALA A 175 4.58 -28.90 -16.25
C ALA A 175 4.91 -27.80 -17.27
N THR A 176 5.33 -26.61 -16.82
CA THR A 176 5.44 -25.40 -17.67
C THR A 176 6.85 -24.82 -17.75
N GLY A 177 7.77 -25.24 -16.88
CA GLY A 177 9.09 -24.62 -16.70
C GLY A 177 9.05 -23.25 -16.02
N ARG A 178 7.87 -22.71 -15.70
CA ARG A 178 7.71 -21.35 -15.16
C ARG A 178 7.84 -21.30 -13.66
N LYS A 179 8.30 -20.13 -13.15
CA LYS A 179 8.35 -19.86 -11.72
C LYS A 179 6.93 -19.61 -11.19
N LEU A 180 6.79 -19.72 -9.87
CA LEU A 180 5.49 -19.49 -9.21
C LEU A 180 5.22 -18.01 -8.99
N LEU A 181 6.22 -17.26 -8.49
CA LEU A 181 6.09 -15.83 -8.23
C LEU A 181 7.40 -15.08 -8.53
N ILE A 182 7.28 -13.76 -8.69
CA ILE A 182 8.40 -12.83 -8.72
C ILE A 182 8.48 -12.14 -7.37
N MET A 183 9.69 -11.94 -6.85
CA MET A 183 9.98 -11.07 -5.71
C MET A 183 10.93 -9.95 -6.13
N ASP A 184 10.74 -8.77 -5.57
CA ASP A 184 11.71 -7.69 -5.69
C ASP A 184 12.97 -8.06 -4.88
N SER A 185 14.12 -7.97 -5.53
CA SER A 185 15.41 -8.25 -4.90
C SER A 185 15.90 -7.13 -3.98
N THR A 186 15.22 -5.99 -3.96
CA THR A 186 15.60 -4.78 -3.21
C THR A 186 14.71 -4.48 -2.01
N ASP A 187 13.67 -5.29 -1.80
CA ASP A 187 12.73 -5.13 -0.67
C ASP A 187 12.63 -6.41 0.22
N ALA A 188 11.69 -6.41 1.15
CA ALA A 188 11.40 -7.56 2.01
C ALA A 188 10.47 -8.60 1.36
N GLY A 189 10.17 -8.47 0.06
CA GLY A 189 9.27 -9.35 -0.68
C GLY A 189 7.88 -9.43 -0.07
N ILE A 190 7.35 -10.65 0.02
CA ILE A 190 6.01 -10.87 0.59
C ILE A 190 6.01 -10.98 2.14
N LEU A 191 7.14 -10.77 2.83
CA LEU A 191 7.21 -10.94 4.29
C LEU A 191 6.23 -10.07 5.07
N PRO A 192 6.08 -8.75 4.79
CA PRO A 192 5.11 -7.91 5.49
C PRO A 192 3.67 -8.43 5.35
N MET A 193 3.30 -8.89 4.16
CA MET A 193 1.99 -9.50 3.89
C MET A 193 1.77 -10.77 4.72
N LEU A 194 2.77 -11.64 4.79
CA LEU A 194 2.72 -12.88 5.55
C LEU A 194 2.67 -12.64 7.07
N LEU A 195 3.32 -11.59 7.57
CA LEU A 195 3.25 -11.17 8.96
C LEU A 195 1.85 -10.66 9.31
N GLN A 196 1.32 -9.72 8.52
CA GLN A 196 0.01 -9.17 8.77
C GLN A 196 -1.11 -10.22 8.69
N GLN A 197 -1.00 -11.20 7.80
CA GLN A 197 -1.92 -12.33 7.72
C GLN A 197 -2.00 -13.12 9.04
N GLN A 198 -0.93 -13.09 9.82
CA GLN A 198 -0.86 -13.69 11.16
C GLN A 198 -1.14 -12.68 12.30
N GLY A 199 -1.67 -11.48 11.96
CA GLY A 199 -1.97 -10.43 12.95
C GLY A 199 -0.73 -9.73 13.51
N GLN A 200 0.39 -9.73 12.76
CA GLN A 200 1.65 -9.14 13.20
C GLN A 200 2.21 -8.12 12.20
N SER A 201 3.02 -7.22 12.74
CA SER A 201 3.94 -6.38 11.99
C SER A 201 5.34 -6.49 12.59
N TYR A 202 6.22 -5.54 12.29
CA TYR A 202 7.56 -5.48 12.89
C TYR A 202 7.54 -5.11 14.38
N PHE A 203 6.41 -4.56 14.84
CA PHE A 203 6.22 -4.17 16.23
C PHE A 203 4.90 -4.75 16.78
N ARG A 204 4.88 -4.98 18.09
CA ARG A 204 3.69 -5.41 18.84
C ARG A 204 3.71 -4.75 20.22
N ASN A 205 2.67 -3.94 20.54
CA ASN A 205 2.58 -3.18 21.78
C ASN A 205 3.83 -2.32 22.05
N GLY A 206 4.32 -1.63 21.01
CA GLY A 206 5.50 -0.78 21.07
C GLY A 206 6.85 -1.50 21.16
N ARG A 207 6.87 -2.84 21.15
CA ARG A 207 8.07 -3.69 21.24
C ARG A 207 8.43 -4.28 19.88
N VAL A 208 9.72 -4.57 19.68
CA VAL A 208 10.22 -5.26 18.48
C VAL A 208 9.67 -6.69 18.44
N ALA A 209 9.05 -7.06 17.32
CA ALA A 209 8.36 -8.35 17.13
C ALA A 209 8.80 -9.09 15.86
N VAL A 210 10.02 -8.84 15.37
CA VAL A 210 10.50 -9.42 14.11
C VAL A 210 11.06 -10.83 14.22
N ASP A 211 11.24 -11.36 15.44
CA ASP A 211 11.81 -12.69 15.73
C ASP A 211 10.81 -13.65 16.40
N THR A 212 9.52 -13.34 16.30
CA THR A 212 8.45 -14.20 16.81
C THR A 212 8.35 -15.52 16.04
N PRO A 213 7.69 -16.56 16.61
CA PRO A 213 7.44 -17.81 15.89
C PRO A 213 6.75 -17.61 14.56
N GLU A 214 5.80 -16.66 14.47
CA GLU A 214 5.08 -16.32 13.26
C GLU A 214 6.01 -15.70 12.21
N ALA A 215 6.94 -14.84 12.62
CA ALA A 215 7.93 -14.25 11.71
C ALA A 215 8.90 -15.33 11.17
N VAL A 216 9.34 -16.25 12.03
CA VAL A 216 10.15 -17.39 11.61
C VAL A 216 9.40 -18.27 10.63
N LYS A 217 8.12 -18.56 10.86
CA LYS A 217 7.27 -19.34 9.96
C LYS A 217 7.13 -18.66 8.60
N ALA A 218 6.88 -17.34 8.57
CA ALA A 218 6.78 -16.56 7.34
C ALA A 218 8.09 -16.57 6.52
N LEU A 219 9.23 -16.30 7.15
CA LEU A 219 10.52 -16.28 6.45
C LEU A 219 10.98 -17.68 6.03
N THR A 220 10.63 -18.72 6.79
CA THR A 220 10.88 -20.13 6.41
C THR A 220 10.07 -20.52 5.18
N LEU A 221 8.80 -20.06 5.06
CA LEU A 221 8.00 -20.27 3.86
C LEU A 221 8.67 -19.62 2.64
N MET A 222 9.13 -18.37 2.76
CA MET A 222 9.83 -17.69 1.67
C MET A 222 11.10 -18.45 1.27
N LYS A 223 11.88 -18.88 2.23
CA LYS A 223 13.06 -19.73 1.98
C LYS A 223 12.69 -21.04 1.27
N THR A 224 11.62 -21.70 1.67
CA THR A 224 11.13 -22.92 1.00
C THR A 224 10.78 -22.66 -0.46
N LEU A 225 10.11 -21.55 -0.77
CA LEU A 225 9.80 -21.15 -2.16
C LEU A 225 11.10 -20.94 -2.95
N HIS A 226 12.09 -20.28 -2.36
CA HIS A 226 13.40 -20.07 -2.98
C HIS A 226 14.14 -21.38 -3.22
N ASP A 227 14.32 -22.22 -2.21
CA ASP A 227 15.10 -23.47 -2.26
C ASP A 227 14.51 -24.45 -3.29
N LYS A 228 13.18 -24.43 -3.49
CA LYS A 228 12.51 -25.21 -4.54
C LYS A 228 12.61 -24.56 -5.94
N GLY A 229 13.26 -23.40 -6.02
CA GLY A 229 13.42 -22.64 -7.25
C GLY A 229 12.09 -22.17 -7.86
N LEU A 230 11.14 -21.79 -7.01
CA LEU A 230 9.82 -21.31 -7.40
C LEU A 230 9.74 -19.79 -7.53
N VAL A 231 10.81 -19.07 -7.11
CA VAL A 231 10.88 -17.60 -7.14
C VAL A 231 11.75 -17.14 -8.30
N ASP A 232 11.31 -16.14 -9.02
CA ASP A 232 12.13 -15.29 -9.86
C ASP A 232 12.42 -13.97 -9.14
N TYR A 233 13.53 -13.32 -9.45
CA TYR A 233 13.94 -12.08 -8.81
C TYR A 233 14.08 -10.99 -9.86
N GLU A 234 13.37 -9.90 -9.65
CA GLU A 234 13.47 -8.68 -10.45
C GLU A 234 13.87 -7.52 -9.54
N LYS A 235 14.20 -6.38 -10.11
CA LYS A 235 14.58 -5.19 -9.36
C LYS A 235 13.54 -4.11 -9.50
N GLY A 236 12.98 -3.70 -8.36
CA GLY A 236 12.05 -2.58 -8.28
C GLY A 236 10.71 -2.86 -8.98
N TRP A 237 9.88 -1.83 -9.00
CA TRP A 237 8.54 -1.88 -9.58
C TRP A 237 8.53 -2.24 -11.07
N ASP A 238 9.35 -1.57 -11.86
CA ASP A 238 9.42 -1.78 -13.32
C ASP A 238 9.82 -3.22 -13.66
N GLY A 239 10.72 -3.80 -12.86
CA GLY A 239 11.12 -5.21 -12.98
C GLY A 239 9.95 -6.16 -12.72
N LEU A 240 9.17 -5.93 -11.66
CA LEU A 240 7.98 -6.72 -11.35
C LEU A 240 6.94 -6.67 -12.47
N VAL A 241 6.65 -5.48 -13.00
CA VAL A 241 5.70 -5.27 -14.10
C VAL A 241 6.18 -5.99 -15.36
N THR A 242 7.43 -5.77 -15.76
CA THR A 242 8.02 -6.39 -16.96
C THR A 242 8.06 -7.91 -16.83
N GLY A 243 8.52 -8.45 -15.71
CA GLY A 243 8.59 -9.89 -15.48
C GLY A 243 7.22 -10.56 -15.49
N THR A 244 6.19 -9.89 -14.96
CA THR A 244 4.80 -10.38 -15.03
C THR A 244 4.29 -10.39 -16.47
N LYS A 245 4.52 -9.32 -17.21
CA LYS A 245 4.16 -9.18 -18.63
C LYS A 245 4.79 -10.28 -19.50
N GLU A 246 6.06 -10.56 -19.27
CA GLU A 246 6.82 -11.61 -19.96
C GLU A 246 6.42 -13.04 -19.53
N GLY A 247 5.56 -13.17 -18.51
CA GLY A 247 5.09 -14.44 -17.99
C GLY A 247 6.17 -15.24 -17.24
N LYS A 248 7.15 -14.58 -16.63
CA LYS A 248 8.18 -15.20 -15.77
C LYS A 248 7.56 -15.85 -14.54
N ALA A 249 6.43 -15.31 -14.04
CA ALA A 249 5.70 -15.87 -12.92
C ALA A 249 4.28 -16.30 -13.29
N THR A 250 3.77 -17.24 -12.52
CA THR A 250 2.42 -17.81 -12.66
C THR A 250 1.42 -17.11 -11.77
N THR A 251 1.86 -16.57 -10.63
CA THR A 251 1.01 -15.91 -9.64
C THR A 251 1.64 -14.61 -9.15
N THR A 252 0.78 -13.73 -8.67
CA THR A 252 1.20 -12.50 -7.97
C THR A 252 0.35 -12.36 -6.71
N PRO A 253 0.85 -12.76 -5.53
CA PRO A 253 0.19 -12.48 -4.26
C PRO A 253 0.38 -10.99 -3.94
N THR A 254 -0.66 -10.18 -4.14
CA THR A 254 -0.58 -8.73 -3.95
C THR A 254 -1.98 -8.10 -3.80
N ALA A 255 -2.05 -6.79 -3.75
CA ALA A 255 -3.26 -6.04 -3.44
C ALA A 255 -4.14 -5.70 -4.66
N ALA A 256 -5.34 -5.22 -4.37
CA ALA A 256 -6.38 -4.90 -5.36
C ALA A 256 -5.93 -3.87 -6.41
N TRP A 257 -5.05 -2.92 -6.05
CA TRP A 257 -4.51 -1.93 -6.97
C TRP A 257 -3.73 -2.53 -8.16
N TRP A 258 -3.22 -3.77 -8.04
CA TRP A 258 -2.59 -4.50 -9.14
C TRP A 258 -3.56 -4.75 -10.31
N THR A 259 -4.87 -4.72 -10.05
CA THR A 259 -5.90 -4.78 -11.11
C THR A 259 -5.69 -3.66 -12.14
N GLY A 260 -5.45 -2.44 -11.67
CA GLY A 260 -5.19 -1.29 -12.54
C GLY A 260 -3.91 -1.47 -13.35
N THR A 261 -2.82 -1.89 -12.69
CA THR A 261 -1.53 -2.17 -13.36
C THR A 261 -1.68 -3.24 -14.45
N LEU A 262 -2.37 -4.34 -14.15
CA LEU A 262 -2.62 -5.39 -15.15
C LEU A 262 -3.39 -4.86 -16.35
N THR A 263 -4.45 -4.11 -16.13
CA THR A 263 -5.31 -3.62 -17.22
C THR A 263 -4.64 -2.52 -18.06
N ASP A 264 -3.81 -1.71 -17.44
CA ASP A 264 -3.14 -0.56 -18.09
C ASP A 264 -1.85 -0.98 -18.80
N GLU A 265 -1.00 -1.78 -18.15
CA GLU A 265 0.32 -2.16 -18.63
C GLU A 265 0.35 -3.47 -19.42
N MET A 266 -0.67 -4.33 -19.25
CA MET A 266 -0.70 -5.69 -19.84
C MET A 266 -2.05 -6.00 -20.50
N PRO A 267 -2.60 -5.10 -21.36
CA PRO A 267 -3.89 -5.32 -22.01
C PRO A 267 -3.93 -6.60 -22.86
N GLU A 268 -2.80 -7.05 -23.39
CA GLU A 268 -2.64 -8.28 -24.17
C GLU A 268 -2.85 -9.57 -23.36
N LEU A 269 -2.80 -9.46 -22.02
CA LEU A 269 -3.06 -10.58 -21.10
C LEU A 269 -4.52 -10.66 -20.66
N LYS A 270 -5.42 -9.88 -21.28
CA LYS A 270 -6.86 -9.93 -21.03
C LYS A 270 -7.39 -11.36 -21.10
N GLY A 271 -8.14 -11.77 -20.09
CA GLY A 271 -8.72 -13.11 -19.97
C GLY A 271 -7.77 -14.19 -19.42
N LYS A 272 -6.49 -13.88 -19.24
CA LYS A 272 -5.50 -14.83 -18.74
C LYS A 272 -5.29 -14.79 -17.22
N PHE A 273 -5.81 -13.78 -16.55
CA PHE A 273 -5.75 -13.67 -15.09
C PHE A 273 -7.10 -13.92 -14.44
N LYS A 274 -7.06 -14.49 -13.26
CA LYS A 274 -8.15 -14.52 -12.27
C LYS A 274 -7.60 -14.30 -10.87
N VAL A 275 -8.50 -14.16 -9.90
CA VAL A 275 -8.18 -13.87 -8.51
C VAL A 275 -8.84 -14.89 -7.59
N VAL A 276 -8.09 -15.38 -6.61
CA VAL A 276 -8.60 -16.17 -5.48
C VAL A 276 -8.06 -15.60 -4.17
N PRO A 277 -8.68 -15.88 -3.00
CA PRO A 277 -8.09 -15.49 -1.72
C PRO A 277 -6.66 -16.02 -1.58
N LEU A 278 -5.81 -15.30 -0.81
CA LEU A 278 -4.48 -15.81 -0.47
C LEU A 278 -4.58 -17.20 0.19
N PRO A 279 -3.57 -18.06 0.05
CA PRO A 279 -3.43 -19.20 0.94
C PRO A 279 -3.32 -18.76 2.40
N GLY A 280 -3.86 -19.52 3.34
CA GLY A 280 -3.70 -19.28 4.78
C GLY A 280 -2.50 -20.02 5.36
N PHE A 281 -2.11 -19.70 6.59
CA PHE A 281 -1.17 -20.53 7.35
C PHE A 281 -1.81 -21.81 7.91
N THR A 282 -3.15 -21.84 7.95
CA THR A 282 -4.01 -23.00 8.22
C THR A 282 -5.20 -22.94 7.29
N ALA A 283 -5.90 -24.05 7.07
CA ALA A 283 -7.01 -24.12 6.12
C ALA A 283 -8.19 -23.20 6.47
N ASP A 284 -8.41 -22.96 7.75
CA ASP A 284 -9.39 -22.05 8.34
C ASP A 284 -8.81 -20.68 8.72
N GLY A 285 -7.54 -20.44 8.39
CA GLY A 285 -6.81 -19.23 8.74
C GLY A 285 -7.22 -18.02 7.91
N ILE A 286 -6.64 -16.87 8.26
CA ILE A 286 -6.81 -15.62 7.52
C ILE A 286 -6.22 -15.78 6.10
N ARG A 287 -7.01 -15.43 5.09
CA ARG A 287 -6.66 -15.58 3.67
C ARG A 287 -6.58 -14.24 2.93
N THR A 288 -6.20 -13.21 3.65
CA THR A 288 -6.01 -11.86 3.15
C THR A 288 -4.96 -11.11 3.97
N SER A 289 -4.52 -9.97 3.47
CA SER A 289 -3.62 -9.03 4.12
C SER A 289 -3.89 -7.64 3.54
N ASN A 290 -3.06 -6.66 3.85
CA ASN A 290 -3.05 -5.36 3.21
C ASN A 290 -1.63 -5.01 2.75
N ILE A 291 -1.48 -4.54 1.52
CA ILE A 291 -0.22 -3.96 1.03
C ILE A 291 -0.52 -2.59 0.43
N GLY A 292 0.23 -1.58 0.88
CA GLY A 292 0.04 -0.21 0.43
C GLY A 292 -1.22 0.40 1.03
N GLY A 293 -1.84 1.24 0.25
CA GLY A 293 -2.87 2.17 0.66
C GLY A 293 -2.25 3.56 0.89
N SER A 294 -2.79 4.54 0.19
CA SER A 294 -2.24 5.89 0.13
C SER A 294 -3.12 6.88 0.88
N THR A 295 -2.56 8.03 1.13
CA THR A 295 -3.24 9.17 1.73
C THR A 295 -2.88 10.44 0.97
N LEU A 296 -3.69 11.48 1.09
CA LEU A 296 -3.37 12.82 0.60
C LEU A 296 -3.24 13.78 1.78
N CYS A 297 -2.13 14.50 1.84
CA CYS A 297 -1.84 15.49 2.87
C CYS A 297 -1.44 16.84 2.27
N VAL A 298 -1.53 17.90 3.09
CA VAL A 298 -1.14 19.25 2.72
C VAL A 298 0.10 19.64 3.53
N PRO A 299 1.27 19.78 2.89
CA PRO A 299 2.48 20.25 3.58
C PRO A 299 2.32 21.66 4.13
N ALA A 300 2.90 21.92 5.29
CA ALA A 300 2.84 23.23 5.95
C ALA A 300 3.45 24.39 5.13
N GLN A 301 4.26 24.06 4.12
CA GLN A 301 4.83 25.02 3.17
C GLN A 301 3.90 25.39 2.00
N SER A 302 2.74 24.73 1.85
CA SER A 302 1.75 25.12 0.83
C SER A 302 1.30 26.56 1.03
N LYS A 303 1.27 27.31 -0.07
CA LYS A 303 0.81 28.71 -0.08
C LYS A 303 -0.70 28.83 -0.34
N ASN A 304 -1.34 27.73 -0.78
CA ASN A 304 -2.78 27.68 -1.06
C ASN A 304 -3.45 26.48 -0.40
N PRO A 305 -3.35 26.32 0.95
CA PRO A 305 -3.82 25.13 1.65
C PRO A 305 -5.32 24.90 1.54
N ARG A 306 -6.13 25.97 1.39
CA ARG A 306 -7.58 25.86 1.21
C ARG A 306 -7.95 25.24 -0.12
N LEU A 307 -7.29 25.63 -1.20
CA LEU A 307 -7.49 25.01 -2.51
C LEU A 307 -6.97 23.56 -2.52
N ALA A 308 -5.81 23.30 -1.87
CA ALA A 308 -5.27 21.96 -1.71
C ALA A 308 -6.26 21.04 -0.99
N TRP A 309 -6.84 21.50 0.13
CA TRP A 309 -7.89 20.77 0.83
C TRP A 309 -9.13 20.54 -0.02
N ALA A 310 -9.64 21.57 -0.70
CA ALA A 310 -10.82 21.44 -1.53
C ALA A 310 -10.65 20.37 -2.64
N PHE A 311 -9.44 20.28 -3.19
CA PHE A 311 -9.11 19.22 -4.15
C PHE A 311 -9.05 17.84 -3.50
N ILE A 312 -8.42 17.71 -2.32
CA ILE A 312 -8.38 16.44 -1.55
C ILE A 312 -9.80 15.97 -1.22
N GLU A 313 -10.62 16.86 -0.67
CA GLU A 313 -12.01 16.55 -0.31
C GLU A 313 -12.84 16.13 -1.51
N PHE A 314 -12.71 16.84 -2.64
CA PHE A 314 -13.36 16.49 -3.90
C PHE A 314 -12.98 15.08 -4.38
N LEU A 315 -11.70 14.72 -4.27
CA LEU A 315 -11.24 13.41 -4.69
C LEU A 315 -11.75 12.29 -3.77
N LEU A 316 -11.60 12.48 -2.44
CA LEU A 316 -11.62 11.38 -1.47
C LEU A 316 -12.91 11.26 -0.68
N ALA A 317 -13.59 12.38 -0.39
CA ALA A 317 -14.81 12.38 0.42
C ALA A 317 -16.10 12.26 -0.41
N GLY A 318 -16.00 11.82 -1.66
CA GLY A 318 -17.10 11.67 -2.58
C GLY A 318 -17.20 10.28 -3.19
N LYS A 319 -18.30 9.55 -2.95
CA LYS A 319 -18.55 8.20 -3.49
C LYS A 319 -18.30 8.12 -5.00
N ALA A 320 -18.81 9.07 -5.77
CA ALA A 320 -18.73 9.06 -7.23
C ALA A 320 -17.27 9.09 -7.74
N ASN A 321 -16.42 9.92 -7.15
CA ASN A 321 -15.01 10.02 -7.54
C ASN A 321 -14.22 8.78 -7.10
N GLN A 322 -14.45 8.29 -5.90
CA GLN A 322 -13.83 7.06 -5.40
C GLN A 322 -14.20 5.86 -6.29
N VAL A 323 -15.46 5.70 -6.63
CA VAL A 323 -15.92 4.64 -7.55
C VAL A 323 -15.37 4.85 -8.96
N SER A 324 -15.24 6.09 -9.41
CA SER A 324 -14.63 6.39 -10.72
C SER A 324 -13.16 5.98 -10.77
N MET A 325 -12.39 6.23 -9.70
CA MET A 325 -10.97 5.83 -9.58
C MET A 325 -10.85 4.30 -9.50
N LEU A 326 -11.73 3.63 -8.78
CA LEU A 326 -11.77 2.17 -8.78
C LEU A 326 -12.05 1.61 -10.18
N LYS A 327 -13.03 2.17 -10.90
CA LYS A 327 -13.45 1.68 -12.22
C LYS A 327 -12.36 1.83 -13.28
N ARG A 328 -11.60 2.91 -13.22
CA ARG A 328 -10.67 3.29 -14.29
C ARG A 328 -9.21 2.95 -13.98
N GLU A 329 -8.82 3.14 -12.74
CA GLU A 329 -7.42 3.01 -12.31
C GLU A 329 -7.20 1.87 -11.31
N GLY A 330 -8.27 1.15 -10.90
CA GLY A 330 -8.16 0.01 -9.98
C GLY A 330 -7.85 0.38 -8.52
N LEU A 331 -7.94 1.68 -8.17
CA LEU A 331 -7.68 2.16 -6.82
C LEU A 331 -8.83 1.77 -5.89
N PHE A 332 -8.56 0.86 -4.96
CA PHE A 332 -9.59 0.27 -4.10
C PHE A 332 -9.93 1.22 -2.94
N PRO A 333 -11.17 1.72 -2.82
CA PRO A 333 -11.49 2.83 -1.94
C PRO A 333 -11.25 2.54 -0.47
N ALA A 334 -10.61 3.48 0.25
CA ALA A 334 -10.65 3.54 1.71
C ALA A 334 -11.98 4.12 2.24
N TYR A 335 -12.74 4.83 1.39
CA TYR A 335 -14.03 5.45 1.69
C TYR A 335 -15.14 4.41 1.69
N LEU A 336 -15.63 4.03 2.87
CA LEU A 336 -16.59 2.93 3.08
C LEU A 336 -17.89 3.04 2.25
N PRO A 337 -18.51 4.24 2.07
CA PRO A 337 -19.70 4.35 1.24
C PRO A 337 -19.48 3.95 -0.24
N ALA A 338 -18.24 3.94 -0.72
CA ALA A 338 -17.94 3.49 -2.08
C ALA A 338 -17.96 1.97 -2.23
N LEU A 339 -17.77 1.23 -1.13
CA LEU A 339 -17.78 -0.23 -1.12
C LEU A 339 -19.19 -0.83 -1.34
N ASP A 340 -20.23 -0.01 -1.20
CA ASP A 340 -21.62 -0.42 -1.48
C ASP A 340 -22.02 -0.19 -2.95
N ASP A 341 -21.07 0.18 -3.83
CA ASP A 341 -21.37 0.41 -5.24
C ASP A 341 -21.54 -0.93 -5.98
N PRO A 342 -22.63 -1.11 -6.75
CA PRO A 342 -22.89 -2.34 -7.50
C PRO A 342 -21.77 -2.73 -8.48
N TYR A 343 -20.92 -1.79 -8.84
CA TYR A 343 -19.79 -2.05 -9.73
C TYR A 343 -18.83 -3.11 -9.17
N LEU A 344 -18.66 -3.19 -7.85
CA LEU A 344 -17.76 -4.18 -7.26
C LEU A 344 -18.19 -5.62 -7.61
N SER A 345 -19.47 -5.87 -7.82
CA SER A 345 -20.02 -7.18 -8.20
C SER A 345 -20.10 -7.39 -9.72
N THR A 346 -19.66 -6.42 -10.53
CA THR A 346 -19.71 -6.59 -11.99
C THR A 346 -18.64 -7.54 -12.50
N LYS A 347 -18.99 -8.33 -13.51
CA LYS A 347 -18.05 -9.19 -14.22
C LYS A 347 -17.09 -8.35 -15.05
N GLN A 348 -15.80 -8.64 -14.91
CA GLN A 348 -14.74 -7.92 -15.61
C GLN A 348 -14.15 -8.77 -16.72
N GLU A 349 -14.18 -8.27 -17.95
CA GLU A 349 -13.66 -8.98 -19.11
C GLU A 349 -12.17 -9.31 -18.98
N TYR A 350 -11.37 -8.40 -18.39
CA TYR A 350 -9.96 -8.63 -18.19
C TYR A 350 -9.68 -9.89 -17.35
N PHE A 351 -10.54 -10.18 -16.40
CA PHE A 351 -10.48 -11.38 -15.56
C PHE A 351 -11.34 -12.55 -16.09
N GLY A 352 -11.56 -12.61 -17.40
CA GLY A 352 -12.31 -13.71 -18.02
C GLY A 352 -13.75 -13.84 -17.49
N GLY A 353 -14.39 -12.72 -17.20
CA GLY A 353 -15.76 -12.66 -16.69
C GLY A 353 -15.90 -12.90 -15.18
N GLN A 354 -14.79 -12.92 -14.42
CA GLN A 354 -14.84 -12.95 -12.96
C GLN A 354 -15.17 -11.55 -12.40
N ALA A 355 -15.99 -11.50 -11.35
CA ALA A 355 -16.14 -10.30 -10.52
C ALA A 355 -14.96 -10.20 -9.53
N ALA A 356 -13.77 -9.84 -10.03
CA ALA A 356 -12.54 -9.85 -9.23
C ALA A 356 -12.59 -8.85 -8.07
N LEU A 357 -13.21 -7.68 -8.26
CA LEU A 357 -13.35 -6.66 -7.21
C LEU A 357 -14.23 -7.13 -6.06
N ASP A 358 -15.23 -8.00 -6.30
CA ASP A 358 -16.04 -8.59 -5.25
C ASP A 358 -15.22 -9.51 -4.32
N VAL A 359 -14.22 -10.20 -4.88
CA VAL A 359 -13.28 -10.98 -4.06
C VAL A 359 -12.55 -10.07 -3.08
N PHE A 360 -11.99 -8.96 -3.55
CA PHE A 360 -11.29 -7.99 -2.70
C PHE A 360 -12.21 -7.33 -1.68
N ALA A 361 -13.44 -6.96 -2.05
CA ALA A 361 -14.41 -6.35 -1.15
C ALA A 361 -14.78 -7.26 0.03
N ARG A 362 -14.91 -8.57 -0.22
CA ARG A 362 -15.12 -9.56 0.84
C ARG A 362 -13.88 -9.74 1.73
N LEU A 363 -12.70 -9.76 1.13
CA LEU A 363 -11.45 -9.95 1.83
C LEU A 363 -11.08 -8.74 2.70
N ALA A 364 -11.35 -7.53 2.25
CA ALA A 364 -11.07 -6.29 2.98
C ALA A 364 -11.63 -6.28 4.41
N ARG A 365 -12.79 -6.89 4.62
CA ARG A 365 -13.45 -6.98 5.94
C ARG A 365 -12.71 -7.87 6.95
N ASN A 366 -11.79 -8.71 6.48
CA ASN A 366 -11.08 -9.70 7.28
C ASN A 366 -9.59 -9.38 7.43
N ILE A 367 -9.13 -8.21 7.01
CA ILE A 367 -7.74 -7.80 7.14
C ILE A 367 -7.40 -7.63 8.62
N PRO A 368 -6.41 -8.37 9.16
CA PRO A 368 -6.00 -8.19 10.54
C PRO A 368 -5.41 -6.80 10.78
N PRO A 369 -5.80 -6.13 11.86
CA PRO A 369 -5.15 -4.89 12.25
C PRO A 369 -3.72 -5.17 12.72
N VAL A 370 -2.79 -4.30 12.34
CA VAL A 370 -1.40 -4.36 12.78
C VAL A 370 -0.95 -3.00 13.31
N GLU A 371 0.14 -3.00 14.06
CA GLU A 371 0.75 -1.78 14.57
C GLU A 371 1.67 -1.19 13.51
N ASN A 372 1.49 0.10 13.22
CA ASN A 372 2.43 0.92 12.47
C ASN A 372 2.94 2.04 13.39
N ASN A 373 4.23 2.37 13.28
CA ASN A 373 4.82 3.44 14.08
C ASN A 373 5.98 4.15 13.35
N LYS A 374 6.54 5.18 13.98
CA LYS A 374 7.60 6.02 13.40
C LYS A 374 8.88 5.27 13.01
N ASP A 375 9.10 4.08 13.57
CA ASP A 375 10.31 3.30 13.37
C ASP A 375 10.17 2.22 12.28
N ASP A 376 8.99 2.12 11.64
CA ASP A 376 8.70 1.09 10.62
C ASP A 376 9.68 1.14 9.44
N ALA A 377 10.06 2.34 8.98
CA ALA A 377 11.03 2.44 7.89
C ALA A 377 12.40 1.88 8.27
N LYS A 378 12.87 2.13 9.50
CA LYS A 378 14.11 1.56 10.01
C LYS A 378 14.01 0.05 10.15
N ALA A 379 12.85 -0.45 10.59
CA ALA A 379 12.58 -1.88 10.65
C ALA A 379 12.61 -2.50 9.25
N THR A 380 12.00 -1.85 8.26
CA THR A 380 12.03 -2.30 6.87
C THR A 380 13.45 -2.46 6.36
N ASP A 381 14.33 -1.47 6.53
CA ASP A 381 15.73 -1.53 6.07
C ASP A 381 16.48 -2.74 6.68
N ILE A 382 16.28 -2.97 7.98
CA ILE A 382 16.90 -4.12 8.69
C ILE A 382 16.30 -5.43 8.18
N MET A 383 14.99 -5.50 7.96
CA MET A 383 14.31 -6.70 7.50
C MET A 383 14.64 -7.04 6.04
N VAL A 384 14.80 -6.05 5.17
CA VAL A 384 15.34 -6.27 3.80
C VAL A 384 16.69 -6.98 3.86
N SER A 385 17.58 -6.52 4.74
CA SER A 385 18.89 -7.15 4.92
C SER A 385 18.80 -8.58 5.47
N ALA A 386 17.87 -8.86 6.39
CA ALA A 386 17.62 -10.19 6.93
C ALA A 386 17.05 -11.13 5.87
N VAL A 387 16.03 -10.70 5.13
CA VAL A 387 15.42 -11.46 4.03
C VAL A 387 16.45 -11.78 2.96
N THR A 388 17.19 -10.78 2.46
CA THR A 388 18.27 -10.99 1.48
C THR A 388 19.32 -11.97 2.00
N GLY A 389 19.67 -11.90 3.29
CA GLY A 389 20.58 -12.85 3.94
C GLY A 389 20.09 -14.29 3.89
N VAL A 390 18.81 -14.51 4.11
CA VAL A 390 18.18 -15.85 4.06
C VAL A 390 18.03 -16.33 2.62
N MET A 391 17.46 -15.48 1.75
CA MET A 391 17.11 -15.85 0.38
C MET A 391 18.34 -16.05 -0.51
N LEU A 392 19.30 -15.14 -0.48
CA LEU A 392 20.43 -15.14 -1.42
C LEU A 392 21.74 -15.65 -0.83
N ARG A 393 21.86 -15.74 0.50
CA ARG A 393 23.09 -16.17 1.18
C ARG A 393 22.90 -17.41 2.05
N GLY A 394 21.70 -18.02 2.02
CA GLY A 394 21.39 -19.27 2.68
C GLY A 394 21.42 -19.23 4.23
N LYS A 395 21.30 -18.03 4.85
CA LYS A 395 21.25 -17.93 6.31
C LYS A 395 20.04 -18.66 6.87
N ASP A 396 20.18 -19.16 8.08
CA ASP A 396 19.06 -19.71 8.83
C ASP A 396 18.05 -18.62 9.18
N PRO A 397 16.73 -18.82 8.90
CA PRO A 397 15.70 -17.81 9.13
C PRO A 397 15.61 -17.32 10.57
N ARG A 398 15.67 -18.25 11.56
CA ARG A 398 15.60 -17.91 12.99
C ARG A 398 16.81 -17.06 13.41
N ALA A 399 18.01 -17.48 13.03
CA ALA A 399 19.23 -16.74 13.35
C ALA A 399 19.26 -15.34 12.68
N ALA A 400 18.78 -15.24 11.45
CA ALA A 400 18.67 -13.95 10.74
C ALA A 400 17.69 -12.99 11.43
N LEU A 401 16.51 -13.49 11.83
CA LEU A 401 15.50 -12.69 12.52
C LEU A 401 15.92 -12.30 13.94
N ASP A 402 16.56 -13.20 14.69
CA ASP A 402 17.11 -12.86 16.01
C ASP A 402 18.19 -11.77 15.92
N SER A 403 19.05 -11.84 14.90
CA SER A 403 20.01 -10.77 14.62
C SER A 403 19.32 -9.44 14.25
N ALA A 404 18.30 -9.49 13.41
CA ALA A 404 17.50 -8.31 13.04
C ALA A 404 16.79 -7.68 14.25
N ALA A 405 16.25 -8.52 15.14
CA ALA A 405 15.57 -8.06 16.36
C ALA A 405 16.54 -7.33 17.31
N ARG A 406 17.77 -7.86 17.48
CA ARG A 406 18.81 -7.15 18.26
C ARG A 406 19.19 -5.82 17.65
N GLN A 407 19.39 -5.78 16.32
CA GLN A 407 19.74 -4.55 15.61
C GLN A 407 18.61 -3.50 15.72
N LEU A 408 17.37 -3.93 15.53
CA LEU A 408 16.21 -3.04 15.60
C LEU A 408 15.99 -2.52 17.02
N ALA A 409 16.13 -3.37 18.04
CA ALA A 409 16.04 -2.97 19.45
C ALA A 409 17.10 -1.92 19.79
N ALA A 410 18.36 -2.15 19.41
CA ALA A 410 19.44 -1.20 19.62
C ALA A 410 19.22 0.13 18.88
N ALA A 411 18.73 0.07 17.63
CA ALA A 411 18.53 1.25 16.78
C ALA A 411 17.34 2.10 17.21
N THR A 412 16.36 1.53 17.91
CA THR A 412 15.10 2.21 18.30
C THR A 412 14.98 2.48 19.80
N GLY A 413 15.84 1.84 20.62
CA GLY A 413 15.73 1.87 22.10
C GLY A 413 14.51 1.08 22.62
N ARG A 414 13.89 0.24 21.80
CA ARG A 414 12.72 -0.55 22.17
C ARG A 414 13.11 -1.92 22.70
N GLU A 415 12.33 -2.44 23.64
CA GLU A 415 12.45 -3.83 24.07
C GLU A 415 11.98 -4.79 22.97
N ARG A 416 12.47 -6.03 23.01
CA ARG A 416 11.95 -7.14 22.20
C ARG A 416 10.72 -7.76 22.88
N VAL A 417 9.82 -8.30 22.08
CA VAL A 417 8.74 -9.18 22.58
C VAL A 417 9.42 -10.43 23.18
N LYS A 418 8.98 -10.84 24.38
CA LYS A 418 9.42 -12.07 25.04
C LYS A 418 8.63 -13.26 24.53
#